data_6603752730edd524aa3839037ab4c40a
#
_entry.id   6603752730edd524aa3839037ab4c40a
#
_cell.length_a   1.000
_cell.length_b   1.000
_cell.length_c   1.000
_cell.angle_alpha   90.00
_cell.angle_beta   90.00
_cell.angle_gamma   90.00
#
_symmetry.space_group_name_H-M   'P 1'
#
loop_
_entity.id
_entity.type
_entity.pdbx_description
1 polymer ?
#
loop_
_entity_poly.entity_id
_entity_poly.type
_entity_poly.pdbx_seq_one_letter_code
_entity_poly.pdbx_strand_id
1 'polypeptide(L)'
;TPAAEDLQMAVRIPNQEVMTSFRKIIERYAGFADNSLDDLFGALQRKDMAAFRSAYEQIILTCTSFYDGPAENAYHMLFLGMCVYLDRDYHVRSNIESGHGRADILLEAKVPGKPNFIFEFKQGEDTKRLAQEALQQIHKKRYYANLRGETLLLGIAHDLKHCAIVSETIHMD
;
A
#
# COMPACT_ATOMS: atom_id res chain seq x y z
N THR A 1 8.09 -43.71 1.56
CA THR A 1 8.71 -42.49 1.06
C THR A 1 8.25 -41.34 1.95
N PRO A 2 9.13 -40.68 2.73
CA PRO A 2 8.75 -39.55 3.53
C PRO A 2 8.42 -38.37 2.60
N ALA A 3 7.31 -37.66 2.89
CA ALA A 3 6.92 -36.46 2.23
C ALA A 3 8.04 -35.42 2.40
N ALA A 4 8.38 -34.71 1.32
CA ALA A 4 9.30 -33.61 1.36
C ALA A 4 8.67 -32.53 2.24
N GLU A 5 9.25 -32.28 3.41
CA GLU A 5 8.93 -31.08 4.20
C GLU A 5 9.34 -29.89 3.38
N ASP A 6 8.37 -29.02 3.08
CA ASP A 6 8.59 -27.71 2.49
C ASP A 6 9.45 -26.88 3.47
N LEU A 7 10.75 -26.89 3.26
CA LEU A 7 11.69 -26.03 3.95
C LEU A 7 11.47 -24.58 3.46
N GLN A 8 10.54 -23.87 4.07
CA GLN A 8 10.42 -22.44 3.90
C GLN A 8 11.63 -21.76 4.54
N MET A 9 12.62 -21.43 3.72
CA MET A 9 13.73 -20.58 4.15
C MET A 9 13.30 -19.12 4.13
N ALA A 10 13.33 -18.48 5.30
CA ALA A 10 13.17 -17.02 5.37
C ALA A 10 14.41 -16.35 4.75
N VAL A 11 14.25 -15.77 3.57
CA VAL A 11 15.30 -14.99 2.92
C VAL A 11 15.23 -13.55 3.44
N ARG A 12 16.33 -13.03 3.95
CA ARG A 12 16.44 -11.66 4.46
C ARG A 12 17.48 -10.91 3.65
N ILE A 13 17.16 -9.67 3.24
CA ILE A 13 18.13 -8.80 2.58
C ILE A 13 19.20 -8.40 3.61
N PRO A 14 20.50 -8.70 3.38
CA PRO A 14 21.50 -8.67 4.42
C PRO A 14 21.95 -7.27 4.86
N ASN A 15 21.83 -6.26 4.01
CA ASN A 15 22.25 -4.89 4.34
C ASN A 15 21.56 -3.82 3.48
N GLN A 16 21.80 -2.56 3.85
CA GLN A 16 21.18 -1.39 3.22
C GLN A 16 21.60 -1.15 1.78
N GLU A 17 22.84 -1.50 1.41
CA GLU A 17 23.34 -1.35 0.03
C GLU A 17 22.64 -2.30 -0.92
N VAL A 18 22.46 -3.55 -0.51
CA VAL A 18 21.72 -4.55 -1.27
C VAL A 18 20.25 -4.14 -1.39
N MET A 19 19.63 -3.64 -0.30
CA MET A 19 18.26 -3.12 -0.35
C MET A 19 18.14 -1.95 -1.35
N THR A 20 19.08 -1.00 -1.33
CA THR A 20 19.09 0.14 -2.25
C THR A 20 19.25 -0.32 -3.70
N SER A 21 20.09 -1.32 -3.94
CA SER A 21 20.26 -1.91 -5.27
C SER A 21 18.99 -2.62 -5.74
N PHE A 22 18.32 -3.36 -4.88
CA PHE A 22 17.02 -3.99 -5.19
C PHE A 22 15.94 -2.97 -5.52
N ARG A 23 15.86 -1.86 -4.76
CA ARG A 23 14.92 -0.77 -5.04
C ARG A 23 15.12 -0.21 -6.44
N LYS A 24 16.36 0.13 -6.82
CA LYS A 24 16.69 0.62 -8.16
C LYS A 24 16.37 -0.39 -9.27
N ILE A 25 16.56 -1.68 -8.98
CA ILE A 25 16.18 -2.74 -9.92
C ILE A 25 14.66 -2.76 -10.10
N ILE A 26 13.87 -2.71 -9.03
CA ILE A 26 12.41 -2.69 -9.08
C ILE A 26 11.93 -1.47 -9.86
N GLU A 27 12.42 -0.27 -9.53
CA GLU A 27 12.07 0.97 -10.25
C GLU A 27 12.37 0.85 -11.75
N ARG A 28 13.55 0.35 -12.11
CA ARG A 28 13.94 0.15 -13.52
C ARG A 28 13.08 -0.88 -14.24
N TYR A 29 12.80 -2.03 -13.62
CA TYR A 29 11.98 -3.08 -14.24
C TYR A 29 10.51 -2.70 -14.34
N ALA A 30 10.00 -1.95 -13.37
CA ALA A 30 8.64 -1.42 -13.39
C ALA A 30 8.50 -0.19 -14.33
N GLY A 31 9.61 0.32 -14.87
CA GLY A 31 9.62 1.51 -15.72
C GLY A 31 9.33 2.81 -14.97
N PHE A 32 9.48 2.81 -13.65
CA PHE A 32 9.30 4.02 -12.83
C PHE A 32 10.43 5.01 -13.09
N ALA A 33 10.10 6.30 -13.01
CA ALA A 33 11.13 7.32 -12.99
C ALA A 33 11.97 7.21 -11.70
N ASP A 34 13.21 7.68 -11.76
CA ASP A 34 14.08 7.71 -10.59
C ASP A 34 13.38 8.43 -9.43
N ASN A 35 13.48 7.88 -8.23
CA ASN A 35 12.89 8.38 -6.98
C ASN A 35 11.35 8.36 -6.90
N SER A 36 10.63 7.75 -7.84
CA SER A 36 9.16 7.69 -7.79
C SER A 36 8.61 7.10 -6.48
N LEU A 37 9.27 6.05 -5.94
CA LEU A 37 8.86 5.43 -4.68
C LEU A 37 9.25 6.29 -3.46
N ASP A 38 10.37 7.01 -3.50
CA ASP A 38 10.74 7.97 -2.47
C ASP A 38 9.73 9.12 -2.40
N ASP A 39 9.31 9.65 -3.54
CA ASP A 39 8.31 10.71 -3.62
C ASP A 39 6.94 10.23 -3.11
N LEU A 40 6.51 9.04 -3.57
CA LEU A 40 5.24 8.43 -3.16
C LEU A 40 5.19 8.24 -1.64
N PHE A 41 6.14 7.49 -1.09
CA PHE A 41 6.11 7.13 0.32
C PHE A 41 6.57 8.27 1.24
N GLY A 42 7.40 9.18 0.74
CA GLY A 42 7.72 10.42 1.43
C GLY A 42 6.49 11.31 1.61
N ALA A 43 5.66 11.48 0.57
CA ALA A 43 4.40 12.20 0.65
C ALA A 43 3.42 11.52 1.62
N LEU A 44 3.31 10.19 1.58
CA LEU A 44 2.47 9.41 2.51
C LEU A 44 2.87 9.65 3.97
N GLN A 45 4.17 9.55 4.28
CA GLN A 45 4.68 9.75 5.64
C GLN A 45 4.50 11.17 6.15
N ARG A 46 4.57 12.17 5.27
CA ARG A 46 4.25 13.57 5.59
C ARG A 46 2.75 13.87 5.62
N LYS A 47 1.91 12.88 5.25
CA LYS A 47 0.46 13.03 5.10
C LYS A 47 0.06 14.10 4.06
N ASP A 48 0.92 14.33 3.10
CA ASP A 48 0.61 15.19 1.94
C ASP A 48 -0.15 14.37 0.90
N MET A 49 -1.47 14.34 1.06
CA MET A 49 -2.33 13.52 0.21
C MET A 49 -2.40 14.02 -1.23
N ALA A 50 -2.16 15.30 -1.46
CA ALA A 50 -2.11 15.85 -2.82
C ALA A 50 -0.85 15.36 -3.56
N ALA A 51 0.31 15.45 -2.92
CA ALA A 51 1.55 14.93 -3.47
C ALA A 51 1.53 13.40 -3.60
N PHE A 52 0.99 12.69 -2.59
CA PHE A 52 0.83 11.22 -2.63
C PHE A 52 -0.04 10.79 -3.81
N ARG A 53 -1.20 11.44 -4.00
CA ARG A 53 -2.08 11.16 -5.13
C ARG A 53 -1.37 11.39 -6.47
N SER A 54 -0.69 12.53 -6.63
CA SER A 54 0.01 12.87 -7.87
C SER A 54 1.10 11.86 -8.21
N ALA A 55 1.93 11.47 -7.23
CA ALA A 55 2.97 10.47 -7.42
C ALA A 55 2.38 9.09 -7.76
N TYR A 56 1.29 8.70 -7.08
CA TYR A 56 0.61 7.44 -7.31
C TYR A 56 -0.04 7.36 -8.70
N GLU A 57 -0.73 8.40 -9.15
CA GLU A 57 -1.31 8.49 -10.49
C GLU A 57 -0.24 8.37 -11.59
N GLN A 58 0.92 8.99 -11.40
CA GLN A 58 2.04 8.87 -12.34
C GLN A 58 2.55 7.43 -12.46
N ILE A 59 2.68 6.73 -11.33
CA ILE A 59 3.08 5.32 -11.31
C ILE A 59 2.04 4.44 -12.03
N ILE A 60 0.75 4.64 -11.74
CA ILE A 60 -0.34 3.91 -12.40
C ILE A 60 -0.30 4.11 -13.90
N LEU A 61 -0.17 5.36 -14.38
CA LEU A 61 -0.10 5.66 -15.81
C LEU A 61 1.08 4.99 -16.50
N THR A 62 2.20 4.84 -15.81
CA THR A 62 3.36 4.11 -16.34
C THR A 62 3.10 2.61 -16.43
N CYS A 63 2.37 2.04 -15.46
CA CYS A 63 2.09 0.61 -15.38
C CYS A 63 0.91 0.16 -16.23
N THR A 64 -0.06 1.03 -16.53
CA THR A 64 -1.28 0.66 -17.28
C THR A 64 -1.03 0.27 -18.73
N SER A 65 0.14 0.59 -19.29
CA SER A 65 0.53 0.08 -20.62
C SER A 65 0.72 -1.45 -20.64
N PHE A 66 0.77 -2.12 -19.49
CA PHE A 66 0.92 -3.57 -19.35
C PHE A 66 -0.39 -4.31 -19.04
N TYR A 67 -1.49 -3.61 -18.79
CA TYR A 67 -2.75 -4.23 -18.38
C TYR A 67 -3.88 -3.90 -19.37
N ASP A 68 -4.08 -4.77 -20.35
CA ASP A 68 -5.30 -4.79 -21.16
C ASP A 68 -6.47 -5.34 -20.33
N GLY A 69 -7.03 -4.50 -19.49
CA GLY A 69 -8.19 -4.78 -18.64
C GLY A 69 -7.84 -4.98 -17.15
N PRO A 70 -8.00 -3.95 -16.33
CA PRO A 70 -7.66 -4.03 -14.91
C PRO A 70 -8.72 -4.81 -14.14
N ALA A 71 -8.34 -5.97 -13.62
CA ALA A 71 -9.07 -6.55 -12.51
C ALA A 71 -8.85 -5.66 -11.26
N GLU A 72 -9.87 -5.47 -10.43
CA GLU A 72 -9.80 -4.73 -9.15
C GLU A 72 -8.53 -5.10 -8.34
N ASN A 73 -8.11 -6.33 -8.44
CA ASN A 73 -6.95 -6.88 -7.78
C ASN A 73 -5.60 -6.36 -8.31
N ALA A 74 -5.55 -5.76 -9.50
CA ALA A 74 -4.27 -5.33 -10.11
C ALA A 74 -3.68 -4.13 -9.37
N TYR A 75 -4.48 -3.15 -9.00
CA TYR A 75 -4.03 -1.97 -8.26
C TYR A 75 -3.56 -2.33 -6.85
N HIS A 76 -4.31 -3.22 -6.18
CA HIS A 76 -3.92 -3.76 -4.88
C HIS A 76 -2.56 -4.46 -4.96
N MET A 77 -2.36 -5.36 -5.93
CA MET A 77 -1.11 -6.10 -6.10
C MET A 77 0.06 -5.19 -6.47
N LEU A 78 -0.17 -4.19 -7.33
CA LEU A 78 0.84 -3.19 -7.68
C LEU A 78 1.27 -2.41 -6.42
N PHE A 79 0.32 -1.89 -5.66
CA PHE A 79 0.61 -1.12 -4.46
C PHE A 79 1.29 -1.97 -3.40
N LEU A 80 0.83 -3.21 -3.21
CA LEU A 80 1.48 -4.16 -2.30
C LEU A 80 2.94 -4.41 -2.68
N GLY A 81 3.22 -4.59 -3.98
CA GLY A 81 4.59 -4.74 -4.50
C GLY A 81 5.46 -3.52 -4.18
N MET A 82 4.92 -2.31 -4.32
CA MET A 82 5.63 -1.09 -3.94
C MET A 82 5.89 -0.99 -2.43
N CYS A 83 4.98 -1.51 -1.59
CA CYS A 83 5.13 -1.47 -0.14
C CYS A 83 6.36 -2.24 0.38
N VAL A 84 6.95 -3.15 -0.40
CA VAL A 84 8.24 -3.80 -0.07
C VAL A 84 9.33 -2.74 0.20
N TYR A 85 9.20 -1.56 -0.43
CA TYR A 85 10.07 -0.42 -0.17
C TYR A 85 10.07 0.04 1.29
N LEU A 86 8.99 -0.19 2.01
CA LEU A 86 8.78 0.22 3.40
C LEU A 86 9.11 -0.85 4.43
N ASP A 87 9.55 -2.05 4.02
CA ASP A 87 9.77 -3.19 4.93
C ASP A 87 10.73 -2.89 6.09
N ARG A 88 11.63 -1.94 5.92
CA ARG A 88 12.52 -1.50 7.02
C ARG A 88 11.75 -0.92 8.20
N ASP A 89 10.76 -0.08 7.92
CA ASP A 89 10.08 0.75 8.91
C ASP A 89 8.68 0.24 9.27
N TYR A 90 8.14 -0.66 8.45
CA TYR A 90 6.77 -1.16 8.59
C TYR A 90 6.69 -2.68 8.43
N HIS A 91 5.79 -3.29 9.18
CA HIS A 91 5.28 -4.61 8.86
C HIS A 91 4.21 -4.45 7.78
N VAL A 92 4.53 -4.90 6.57
CA VAL A 92 3.60 -4.90 5.44
C VAL A 92 2.74 -6.14 5.51
N ARG A 93 1.43 -5.96 5.58
CA ARG A 93 0.45 -7.06 5.63
C ARG A 93 -0.64 -6.82 4.60
N SER A 94 -1.03 -7.87 3.89
CA SER A 94 -2.09 -7.84 2.89
C SER A 94 -3.16 -8.86 3.21
N ASN A 95 -4.42 -8.53 2.92
CA ASN A 95 -5.60 -9.38 3.14
C ASN A 95 -5.67 -9.97 4.56
N ILE A 96 -5.22 -9.18 5.55
CA ILE A 96 -5.18 -9.64 6.92
C ILE A 96 -6.53 -9.46 7.62
N GLU A 97 -6.94 -10.47 8.35
CA GLU A 97 -8.10 -10.35 9.23
C GLU A 97 -7.81 -9.32 10.34
N SER A 98 -8.59 -8.25 10.37
CA SER A 98 -8.51 -7.20 11.37
C SER A 98 -9.92 -6.68 11.68
N GLY A 99 -10.22 -6.52 12.95
CA GLY A 99 -11.58 -6.14 13.37
C GLY A 99 -12.62 -7.16 12.89
N HIS A 100 -13.60 -6.71 12.11
CA HIS A 100 -14.71 -7.53 11.59
C HIS A 100 -14.58 -7.85 10.09
N GLY A 101 -13.36 -7.91 9.55
CA GLY A 101 -13.15 -8.20 8.14
C GLY A 101 -11.66 -8.27 7.77
N ARG A 102 -11.38 -8.13 6.49
CA ARG A 102 -10.01 -8.11 5.95
C ARG A 102 -9.71 -6.74 5.37
N ALA A 103 -8.64 -6.11 5.85
CA ALA A 103 -8.07 -4.93 5.23
C ALA A 103 -7.25 -5.35 4.00
N ASP A 104 -7.32 -4.57 2.92
CA ASP A 104 -6.54 -4.87 1.73
C ASP A 104 -5.04 -4.77 2.02
N ILE A 105 -4.58 -3.65 2.58
CA ILE A 105 -3.19 -3.47 3.00
C ILE A 105 -3.13 -2.74 4.34
N LEU A 106 -2.31 -3.26 5.23
CA LEU A 106 -1.96 -2.67 6.51
C LEU A 106 -0.45 -2.48 6.59
N LEU A 107 -0.03 -1.26 6.86
CA LEU A 107 1.35 -0.92 7.22
C LEU A 107 1.39 -0.59 8.72
N GLU A 108 1.88 -1.53 9.51
CA GLU A 108 2.05 -1.36 10.95
C GLU A 108 3.48 -0.87 11.24
N ALA A 109 3.61 0.27 11.89
CA ALA A 109 4.90 0.88 12.17
C ALA A 109 5.75 0.02 13.12
N LYS A 110 6.99 -0.24 12.72
CA LYS A 110 8.01 -0.89 13.56
C LYS A 110 8.73 0.11 14.47
N VAL A 111 8.68 1.38 14.08
CA VAL A 111 9.43 2.47 14.73
C VAL A 111 8.46 3.34 15.53
N PRO A 112 8.70 3.56 16.85
CA PRO A 112 7.86 4.44 17.64
C PRO A 112 7.77 5.85 17.03
N GLY A 113 6.58 6.44 17.09
CA GLY A 113 6.31 7.78 16.56
C GLY A 113 6.03 7.86 15.07
N LYS A 114 6.15 6.76 14.33
CA LYS A 114 5.64 6.68 12.96
C LYS A 114 4.16 6.28 12.95
N PRO A 115 3.32 6.86 12.07
CA PRO A 115 1.93 6.46 11.94
C PRO A 115 1.78 5.09 11.29
N ASN A 116 0.71 4.39 11.62
CA ASN A 116 0.25 3.24 10.85
C ASN A 116 -0.57 3.70 9.65
N PHE A 117 -0.72 2.84 8.64
CA PHE A 117 -1.56 3.12 7.48
C PHE A 117 -2.46 1.92 7.17
N ILE A 118 -3.72 2.20 6.87
CA ILE A 118 -4.69 1.21 6.40
C ILE A 118 -5.21 1.67 5.05
N PHE A 119 -5.13 0.79 4.05
CA PHE A 119 -5.62 1.04 2.71
C PHE A 119 -6.76 0.08 2.38
N GLU A 120 -7.80 0.63 1.77
CA GLU A 120 -8.89 -0.10 1.15
C GLU A 120 -9.06 0.40 -0.27
N PHE A 121 -9.08 -0.52 -1.23
CA PHE A 121 -9.16 -0.21 -2.66
C PHE A 121 -10.52 -0.52 -3.23
N LYS A 122 -10.96 0.30 -4.17
CA LYS A 122 -12.15 0.05 -4.98
C LYS A 122 -11.89 0.45 -6.44
N GLN A 123 -12.71 -0.07 -7.34
CA GLN A 123 -12.63 0.24 -8.75
C GLN A 123 -14.02 0.55 -9.31
N GLY A 124 -14.09 1.56 -10.18
CA GLY A 124 -15.31 1.93 -10.89
C GLY A 124 -15.30 3.39 -11.33
N GLU A 125 -16.32 3.79 -12.08
CA GLU A 125 -16.39 5.10 -12.72
C GLU A 125 -16.51 6.26 -11.74
N ASP A 126 -17.32 6.11 -10.68
CA ASP A 126 -17.48 7.15 -9.65
C ASP A 126 -16.43 7.00 -8.55
N THR A 127 -15.19 7.35 -8.88
CA THR A 127 -14.04 7.18 -7.98
C THR A 127 -14.19 7.95 -6.66
N LYS A 128 -14.83 9.13 -6.67
CA LYS A 128 -15.03 9.92 -5.45
C LYS A 128 -15.96 9.21 -4.46
N ARG A 129 -17.10 8.72 -4.95
CA ARG A 129 -18.06 7.97 -4.12
C ARG A 129 -17.42 6.68 -3.62
N LEU A 130 -16.73 5.95 -4.49
CA LEU A 130 -16.08 4.68 -4.14
C LEU A 130 -14.95 4.84 -3.13
N ALA A 131 -14.15 5.91 -3.20
CA ALA A 131 -13.13 6.21 -2.19
C ALA A 131 -13.77 6.49 -0.81
N GLN A 132 -14.90 7.19 -0.77
CA GLN A 132 -15.68 7.38 0.45
C GLN A 132 -16.20 6.06 1.01
N GLU A 133 -16.75 5.19 0.16
CA GLU A 133 -17.22 3.85 0.55
C GLU A 133 -16.09 2.98 1.08
N ALA A 134 -14.90 3.07 0.47
CA ALA A 134 -13.70 2.39 0.97
C ALA A 134 -13.34 2.85 2.39
N LEU A 135 -13.29 4.16 2.64
CA LEU A 135 -13.04 4.69 3.98
C LEU A 135 -14.12 4.28 4.98
N GLN A 136 -15.39 4.33 4.58
CA GLN A 136 -16.50 3.86 5.42
C GLN A 136 -16.39 2.36 5.74
N GLN A 137 -15.90 1.54 4.81
CA GLN A 137 -15.65 0.12 5.04
C GLN A 137 -14.59 -0.11 6.12
N ILE A 138 -13.49 0.66 6.10
CA ILE A 138 -12.46 0.60 7.15
C ILE A 138 -13.10 0.86 8.52
N HIS A 139 -13.94 1.89 8.64
CA HIS A 139 -14.64 2.22 9.89
C HIS A 139 -15.65 1.14 10.29
N LYS A 140 -16.53 0.72 9.38
CA LYS A 140 -17.55 -0.30 9.63
C LYS A 140 -16.95 -1.61 10.10
N LYS A 141 -15.81 -1.99 9.53
CA LYS A 141 -15.10 -3.24 9.85
C LYS A 141 -14.08 -3.07 10.98
N ARG A 142 -13.79 -1.83 11.40
CA ARG A 142 -12.87 -1.49 12.47
C ARG A 142 -11.47 -2.13 12.25
N TYR A 143 -10.94 -2.03 11.05
CA TYR A 143 -9.64 -2.62 10.70
C TYR A 143 -8.48 -2.16 11.59
N TYR A 144 -8.64 -1.03 12.26
CA TYR A 144 -7.68 -0.44 13.21
C TYR A 144 -7.78 -1.00 14.64
N ALA A 145 -8.70 -1.93 14.93
CA ALA A 145 -9.02 -2.32 16.32
C ALA A 145 -7.83 -2.87 17.13
N ASN A 146 -6.83 -3.43 16.44
CA ASN A 146 -5.64 -4.02 17.07
C ASN A 146 -4.38 -3.13 16.94
N LEU A 147 -4.52 -1.92 16.39
CA LEU A 147 -3.41 -0.99 16.25
C LEU A 147 -3.34 -0.04 17.45
N ARG A 148 -2.16 0.51 17.68
CA ARG A 148 -1.92 1.55 18.68
C ARG A 148 -1.25 2.75 18.04
N GLY A 149 -1.50 3.92 18.64
CA GLY A 149 -0.95 5.17 18.18
C GLY A 149 -1.69 5.77 16.99
N GLU A 150 -1.01 6.67 16.30
CA GLU A 150 -1.57 7.36 15.15
C GLU A 150 -1.74 6.42 13.95
N THR A 151 -2.90 6.45 13.33
CA THR A 151 -3.21 5.63 12.16
C THR A 151 -3.89 6.48 11.11
N LEU A 152 -3.36 6.48 9.89
CA LEU A 152 -3.98 7.10 8.72
C LEU A 152 -4.79 6.06 7.95
N LEU A 153 -6.07 6.31 7.82
CA LEU A 153 -7.01 5.50 7.05
C LEU A 153 -7.13 6.07 5.64
N LEU A 154 -7.00 5.23 4.61
CA LEU A 154 -7.05 5.67 3.22
C LEU A 154 -8.02 4.80 2.42
N GLY A 155 -9.10 5.43 1.96
CA GLY A 155 -9.98 4.88 0.92
C GLY A 155 -9.48 5.34 -0.43
N ILE A 156 -9.12 4.42 -1.30
CA ILE A 156 -8.61 4.70 -2.64
C ILE A 156 -9.50 4.05 -3.68
N ALA A 157 -9.93 4.80 -4.68
CA ALA A 157 -10.70 4.24 -5.77
C ALA A 157 -10.11 4.65 -7.12
N HIS A 158 -10.13 3.72 -8.05
CA HIS A 158 -9.55 3.86 -9.37
C HIS A 158 -10.63 3.78 -10.46
N ASP A 159 -10.52 4.62 -11.46
CA ASP A 159 -10.92 4.29 -12.82
C ASP A 159 -9.67 3.81 -13.60
N LEU A 160 -9.74 3.78 -14.94
CA LEU A 160 -8.62 3.29 -15.74
C LEU A 160 -7.39 4.21 -15.74
N LYS A 161 -7.51 5.47 -15.33
CA LYS A 161 -6.48 6.50 -15.51
C LYS A 161 -6.24 7.38 -14.28
N HIS A 162 -7.25 7.51 -13.45
CA HIS A 162 -7.23 8.43 -12.31
C HIS A 162 -7.59 7.70 -11.02
N CYS A 163 -7.19 8.28 -9.91
CA CYS A 163 -7.65 7.83 -8.62
C CYS A 163 -8.27 8.97 -7.80
N ALA A 164 -9.21 8.60 -6.94
CA ALA A 164 -9.64 9.44 -5.84
C ALA A 164 -9.12 8.84 -4.54
N ILE A 165 -8.69 9.71 -3.64
CA ILE A 165 -8.20 9.32 -2.31
C ILE A 165 -8.97 10.13 -1.28
N VAL A 166 -9.51 9.44 -0.29
CA VAL A 166 -10.10 10.03 0.91
C VAL A 166 -9.36 9.48 2.11
N SER A 167 -8.96 10.34 3.02
CA SER A 167 -8.16 9.94 4.18
C SER A 167 -8.68 10.56 5.48
N GLU A 168 -8.44 9.85 6.57
CA GLU A 168 -8.73 10.30 7.93
C GLU A 168 -7.63 9.83 8.88
N THR A 169 -7.23 10.68 9.81
CA THR A 169 -6.27 10.30 10.87
C THR A 169 -7.03 10.03 12.16
N ILE A 170 -6.76 8.88 12.76
CA ILE A 170 -7.28 8.49 14.07
C ILE A 170 -6.14 8.23 15.05
N HIS A 171 -6.44 8.28 16.33
CA HIS A 171 -5.51 7.91 17.41
C HIS A 171 -6.12 6.80 18.24
N MET A 172 -5.37 5.72 18.42
CA MET A 172 -5.76 4.57 19.23
C MET A 172 -4.84 4.49 20.47
N ASP A 173 -5.44 4.39 21.64
CA ASP A 173 -4.74 4.28 22.93
C ASP A 173 -4.10 2.89 23.14
#